data_f957643eeb57d297fea173e9e604a478
#
_entry.id   f957643eeb57d297fea173e9e604a478
#
_cell.length_a   1.000
_cell.length_b   1.000
_cell.length_c   1.000
_cell.angle_alpha   90.00
_cell.angle_beta   90.00
_cell.angle_gamma   90.00
#
_symmetry.space_group_name_H-M   'P 1'
#
loop_
_entity.id
_entity.type
_entity.pdbx_description
1 polymer ?
#
loop_
_entity_poly.entity_id
_entity_poly.type
_entity_poly.pdbx_seq_one_letter_code
_entity_poly.pdbx_strand_id
1 'polypeptide(L)'
;MAHYVNNKEFYALLVDFKEQCALAEEAGQPAPRIPETIGKCFLMIATKLSNRGNFVGYTYKEEMVCDALENCVIAVHSFNPEKSTNPFAYFTRIIWYAFLRRIEKEKKQTYVKY
;
A
#
# COMPACT_ATOMS: atom_id res chain seq x y z
N MET A 1 4.21 -23.00 -0.42
CA MET A 1 3.83 -22.00 -1.42
C MET A 1 4.69 -20.76 -1.27
N ALA A 2 5.33 -20.36 -2.34
CA ALA A 2 6.18 -19.19 -2.30
C ALA A 2 5.32 -17.92 -2.29
N HIS A 3 5.58 -17.07 -1.34
CA HIS A 3 4.93 -15.77 -1.29
C HIS A 3 5.73 -14.79 -2.13
N TYR A 4 5.04 -13.99 -2.93
CA TYR A 4 5.67 -12.98 -3.75
C TYR A 4 6.24 -11.83 -2.94
N VAL A 5 5.81 -11.68 -1.69
CA VAL A 5 6.39 -10.74 -0.72
C VAL A 5 6.77 -11.54 0.52
N ASN A 6 8.04 -11.47 0.90
CA ASN A 6 8.50 -12.09 2.12
C ASN A 6 8.14 -11.17 3.29
N ASN A 7 7.17 -11.61 4.09
CA ASN A 7 6.64 -10.78 5.17
C ASN A 7 7.68 -10.41 6.23
N LYS A 8 8.59 -11.31 6.50
CA LYS A 8 9.66 -11.08 7.48
C LYS A 8 10.63 -10.00 7.00
N GLU A 9 11.03 -10.07 5.74
CA GLU A 9 11.88 -9.05 5.13
C GLU A 9 11.16 -7.70 5.03
N PHE A 10 9.89 -7.75 4.66
CA PHE A 10 9.06 -6.54 4.57
C PHE A 10 8.96 -5.85 5.92
N TYR A 11 8.74 -6.62 6.98
CA TYR A 11 8.71 -6.09 8.33
C TYR A 11 10.04 -5.44 8.70
N ALA A 12 11.16 -6.10 8.41
CA ALA A 12 12.48 -5.56 8.71
C ALA A 12 12.75 -4.25 7.96
N LEU A 13 12.34 -4.17 6.69
CA LEU A 13 12.47 -2.95 5.90
C LEU A 13 11.67 -1.80 6.51
N LEU A 14 10.46 -2.10 6.99
CA LEU A 14 9.62 -1.08 7.61
C LEU A 14 10.18 -0.60 8.94
N VAL A 15 10.70 -1.52 9.75
CA VAL A 15 11.34 -1.16 11.03
C VAL A 15 12.50 -0.22 10.76
N ASP A 16 13.37 -0.56 9.82
CA ASP A 16 14.52 0.25 9.46
C ASP A 16 14.08 1.65 8.97
N PHE A 17 13.10 1.68 8.09
CA PHE A 17 12.60 2.95 7.57
C PHE A 17 12.01 3.84 8.68
N LYS A 18 11.26 3.25 9.60
CA LYS A 18 10.66 4.00 10.71
C LYS A 18 11.74 4.55 11.64
N GLU A 19 12.82 3.81 11.85
CA GLU A 19 13.96 4.30 12.61
C GLU A 19 14.62 5.50 11.94
N GLN A 20 14.79 5.45 10.63
CA GLN A 20 15.35 6.56 9.87
C GLN A 20 14.45 7.79 9.93
N CYS A 21 13.15 7.59 9.90
CA CYS A 21 12.20 8.70 10.06
C CYS A 21 12.33 9.35 11.43
N ALA A 22 12.46 8.54 12.48
CA ALA A 22 12.60 9.05 13.83
C ALA A 22 13.91 9.83 14.00
N LEU A 23 15.00 9.34 13.44
CA LEU A 23 16.29 10.03 13.48
C LEU A 23 16.22 11.36 12.73
N ALA A 24 15.56 11.39 11.58
CA ALA A 24 15.40 12.63 10.84
C ALA A 24 14.59 13.65 11.62
N GLU A 25 13.53 13.21 12.29
CA GLU A 25 12.71 14.09 13.11
C GLU A 25 13.50 14.69 14.25
N GLU A 26 14.31 13.88 14.94
CA GLU A 26 15.17 14.36 16.02
C GLU A 26 16.18 15.40 15.54
N ALA A 27 16.67 15.24 14.32
CA ALA A 27 17.65 16.14 13.73
C ALA A 27 17.01 17.36 13.08
N GLY A 28 15.69 17.48 13.12
CA GLY A 28 14.97 18.57 12.46
C GLY A 28 15.01 18.51 10.95
N GLN A 29 15.27 17.33 10.40
CA GLN A 29 15.33 17.09 8.97
C GLN A 29 14.00 16.55 8.45
N PRO A 30 13.69 16.77 7.15
CA PRO A 30 12.49 16.18 6.58
C PRO A 30 12.60 14.65 6.57
N ALA A 31 11.44 13.97 6.62
CA ALA A 31 11.41 12.52 6.59
C ALA A 31 12.04 11.99 5.29
N PRO A 32 12.80 10.90 5.34
CA PRO A 32 13.40 10.33 4.14
C PRO A 32 12.32 9.78 3.21
N ARG A 33 12.67 9.65 1.94
CA ARG A 33 11.77 9.03 0.97
C ARG A 33 11.62 7.55 1.29
N ILE A 34 10.45 7.02 0.95
CA ILE A 34 10.21 5.59 1.08
C ILE A 34 11.18 4.85 0.15
N PRO A 35 11.94 3.88 0.67
CA PRO A 35 12.87 3.12 -0.18
C PRO A 35 12.17 2.38 -1.30
N GLU A 36 12.85 2.22 -2.41
CA GLU A 36 12.32 1.49 -3.55
C GLU A 36 11.90 0.07 -3.18
N THR A 37 12.63 -0.56 -2.26
CA THR A 37 12.33 -1.92 -1.80
C THR A 37 10.94 -2.01 -1.16
N ILE A 38 10.58 -1.02 -0.35
CA ILE A 38 9.24 -0.97 0.26
C ILE A 38 8.18 -0.68 -0.81
N GLY A 39 8.47 0.28 -1.70
CA GLY A 39 7.58 0.59 -2.81
C GLY A 39 7.28 -0.61 -3.69
N LYS A 40 8.29 -1.42 -3.95
CA LYS A 40 8.12 -2.66 -4.73
C LYS A 40 7.19 -3.65 -4.02
N CYS A 41 7.28 -3.73 -2.70
CA CYS A 41 6.37 -4.59 -1.93
C CYS A 41 4.92 -4.12 -2.11
N PHE A 42 4.67 -2.83 -1.99
CA PHE A 42 3.33 -2.27 -2.20
C PHE A 42 2.83 -2.57 -3.61
N LEU A 43 3.67 -2.35 -4.60
CA LEU A 43 3.30 -2.58 -5.99
C LEU A 43 2.98 -4.06 -6.24
N MET A 44 3.79 -4.96 -5.71
CA MET A 44 3.54 -6.40 -5.84
C MET A 44 2.21 -6.80 -5.23
N ILE A 45 1.92 -6.34 -4.02
CA ILE A 45 0.66 -6.68 -3.35
C ILE A 45 -0.52 -6.13 -4.17
N ALA A 46 -0.44 -4.87 -4.58
CA ALA A 46 -1.51 -4.24 -5.34
C ALA A 46 -1.74 -4.93 -6.68
N THR A 47 -0.66 -5.24 -7.40
CA THR A 47 -0.74 -5.90 -8.70
C THR A 47 -1.36 -7.29 -8.57
N LYS A 48 -0.91 -8.08 -7.60
CA LYS A 48 -1.45 -9.42 -7.40
C LYS A 48 -2.91 -9.38 -6.99
N LEU A 49 -3.26 -8.46 -6.11
CA LEU A 49 -4.64 -8.33 -5.66
C LEU A 49 -5.56 -7.87 -6.81
N SER A 50 -5.08 -6.97 -7.66
CA SER A 50 -5.86 -6.48 -8.80
C SER A 50 -6.16 -7.56 -9.83
N ASN A 51 -5.42 -8.66 -9.79
CA ASN A 51 -5.65 -9.80 -10.69
C ASN A 51 -6.53 -10.89 -10.08
N ARG A 52 -7.03 -10.68 -8.87
CA ARG A 52 -7.95 -11.63 -8.25
C ARG A 52 -9.34 -11.51 -8.84
N GLY A 53 -10.13 -12.57 -8.68
CA GLY A 53 -11.44 -12.71 -9.30
C GLY A 53 -12.37 -11.53 -9.16
N ASN A 54 -12.34 -10.84 -8.02
CA ASN A 54 -13.19 -9.67 -7.78
C ASN A 54 -12.80 -8.44 -8.59
N PHE A 55 -11.54 -8.37 -9.01
CA PHE A 55 -10.98 -7.18 -9.64
C PHE A 55 -10.43 -7.42 -11.04
N VAL A 56 -10.25 -8.68 -11.44
CA VAL A 56 -9.66 -9.01 -12.72
C VAL A 56 -10.52 -8.45 -13.86
N GLY A 57 -9.87 -7.84 -14.85
CA GLY A 57 -10.59 -7.28 -15.99
C GLY A 57 -11.29 -5.96 -15.74
N TYR A 58 -11.13 -5.39 -14.56
CA TYR A 58 -11.77 -4.11 -14.26
C TYR A 58 -11.16 -2.99 -15.11
N THR A 59 -12.02 -2.18 -15.73
CA THR A 59 -11.62 -1.13 -16.67
C THR A 59 -10.65 -0.12 -16.06
N TYR A 60 -10.84 0.22 -14.78
CA TYR A 60 -10.02 1.22 -14.09
C TYR A 60 -8.94 0.59 -13.23
N LYS A 61 -8.41 -0.55 -13.67
CA LYS A 61 -7.41 -1.31 -12.92
C LYS A 61 -6.16 -0.48 -12.60
N GLU A 62 -5.66 0.27 -13.58
CA GLU A 62 -4.46 1.10 -13.36
C GLU A 62 -4.72 2.18 -12.33
N GLU A 63 -5.88 2.82 -12.40
CA GLU A 63 -6.27 3.84 -11.43
C GLU A 63 -6.41 3.25 -10.03
N MET A 64 -6.98 2.04 -9.93
CA MET A 64 -7.08 1.34 -8.64
C MET A 64 -5.72 1.10 -8.02
N VAL A 65 -4.77 0.61 -8.83
CA VAL A 65 -3.42 0.32 -8.35
C VAL A 65 -2.74 1.61 -7.90
N CYS A 66 -2.85 2.67 -8.69
CA CYS A 66 -2.27 3.97 -8.33
C CYS A 66 -2.84 4.52 -7.03
N ASP A 67 -4.16 4.43 -6.84
CA ASP A 67 -4.81 4.86 -5.61
C ASP A 67 -4.28 4.06 -4.42
N ALA A 68 -4.14 2.75 -4.60
CA ALA A 68 -3.65 1.87 -3.55
C ALA A 68 -2.23 2.21 -3.14
N LEU A 69 -1.36 2.46 -4.12
CA LEU A 69 0.03 2.84 -3.84
C LEU A 69 0.10 4.15 -3.06
N GLU A 70 -0.70 5.12 -3.45
CA GLU A 70 -0.79 6.41 -2.77
C GLU A 70 -1.23 6.23 -1.32
N ASN A 71 -2.24 5.39 -1.09
CA ASN A 71 -2.72 5.10 0.26
C ASN A 71 -1.68 4.39 1.10
N CYS A 72 -0.91 3.48 0.50
CA CYS A 72 0.17 2.78 1.20
C CYS A 72 1.27 3.75 1.62
N VAL A 73 1.64 4.68 0.75
CA VAL A 73 2.68 5.68 1.05
C VAL A 73 2.27 6.52 2.24
N ILE A 74 1.01 6.93 2.30
CA ILE A 74 0.49 7.69 3.44
C ILE A 74 0.46 6.81 4.70
N ALA A 75 -0.01 5.58 4.57
CA ALA A 75 -0.21 4.68 5.70
C ALA A 75 1.09 4.23 6.36
N VAL A 76 2.20 4.25 5.62
CA VAL A 76 3.51 3.91 6.18
C VAL A 76 3.82 4.74 7.42
N HIS A 77 3.45 6.01 7.40
CA HIS A 77 3.73 6.91 8.53
C HIS A 77 2.89 6.59 9.77
N SER A 78 1.75 5.92 9.58
CA SER A 78 0.90 5.47 10.67
C SER A 78 1.17 4.04 11.12
N PHE A 79 1.93 3.29 10.32
CA PHE A 79 2.24 1.90 10.65
C PHE A 79 3.14 1.86 11.88
N ASN A 80 2.74 1.06 12.87
CA ASN A 80 3.52 0.90 14.10
C ASN A 80 4.04 -0.55 14.19
N PRO A 81 5.35 -0.76 13.95
CA PRO A 81 5.92 -2.12 13.99
C PRO A 81 5.80 -2.81 15.34
N GLU A 82 5.67 -2.04 16.42
CA GLU A 82 5.50 -2.60 17.75
C GLU A 82 4.11 -3.21 17.94
N LYS A 83 3.11 -2.65 17.27
CA LYS A 83 1.73 -3.12 17.38
C LYS A 83 1.36 -4.15 16.34
N SER A 84 2.01 -4.10 15.18
CA SER A 84 1.70 -5.03 14.09
C SER A 84 2.98 -5.65 13.56
N THR A 85 3.03 -6.97 13.58
CA THR A 85 4.17 -7.73 13.06
C THR A 85 3.86 -8.35 11.70
N ASN A 86 2.68 -8.06 11.16
CA ASN A 86 2.25 -8.61 9.87
C ASN A 86 1.94 -7.48 8.88
N PRO A 87 2.97 -6.85 8.31
CA PRO A 87 2.76 -5.76 7.38
C PRO A 87 2.03 -6.19 6.10
N PHE A 88 2.23 -7.42 5.67
CA PHE A 88 1.54 -7.93 4.49
C PHE A 88 0.02 -7.82 4.65
N ALA A 89 -0.50 -8.29 5.78
CA ALA A 89 -1.93 -8.21 6.05
C ALA A 89 -2.39 -6.76 6.21
N TYR A 90 -1.59 -5.96 6.91
CA TYR A 90 -1.90 -4.55 7.15
C TYR A 90 -2.07 -3.77 5.84
N PHE A 91 -1.07 -3.86 4.95
CA PHE A 91 -1.10 -3.13 3.69
C PHE A 91 -2.05 -3.74 2.67
N THR A 92 -2.25 -5.06 2.71
CA THR A 92 -3.24 -5.71 1.85
C THR A 92 -4.63 -5.16 2.13
N ARG A 93 -4.97 -4.96 3.41
CA ARG A 93 -6.26 -4.38 3.80
C ARG A 93 -6.42 -2.96 3.28
N ILE A 94 -5.38 -2.15 3.39
CA ILE A 94 -5.39 -0.77 2.88
C ILE A 94 -5.62 -0.76 1.38
N ILE A 95 -4.93 -1.62 0.66
CA ILE A 95 -5.05 -1.74 -0.79
C ILE A 95 -6.46 -2.19 -1.18
N TRP A 96 -6.99 -3.19 -0.47
CA TRP A 96 -8.34 -3.68 -0.70
C TRP A 96 -9.38 -2.56 -0.61
N TYR A 97 -9.32 -1.78 0.47
CA TYR A 97 -10.27 -0.68 0.65
C TYR A 97 -10.07 0.43 -0.38
N ALA A 98 -8.84 0.68 -0.80
CA ALA A 98 -8.59 1.67 -1.86
C ALA A 98 -9.26 1.23 -3.17
N PHE A 99 -9.18 -0.06 -3.48
CA PHE A 99 -9.83 -0.62 -4.67
C PHE A 99 -11.35 -0.45 -4.60
N LEU A 100 -11.94 -0.77 -3.45
CA LEU A 100 -13.39 -0.62 -3.27
C LEU A 100 -13.83 0.82 -3.44
N ARG A 101 -13.06 1.76 -2.88
CA ARG A 101 -13.37 3.19 -3.00
C ARG A 101 -13.32 3.66 -4.46
N ARG A 102 -12.34 3.20 -5.22
CA ARG A 102 -12.25 3.56 -6.65
C ARG A 102 -13.44 3.01 -7.44
N ILE A 103 -13.81 1.77 -7.18
CA ILE A 103 -14.95 1.15 -7.85
C ILE A 103 -16.23 1.94 -7.56
N GLU A 104 -16.46 2.31 -6.31
CA GLU A 104 -17.64 3.10 -5.95
C GLU A 104 -17.63 4.47 -6.61
N LYS A 105 -16.49 5.13 -6.62
CA LYS A 105 -16.34 6.43 -7.26
C LYS A 105 -16.69 6.36 -8.75
N GLU A 106 -16.18 5.35 -9.44
CA GLU A 106 -16.45 5.21 -10.87
C GLU A 106 -17.91 4.85 -11.14
N LYS A 107 -18.54 4.07 -10.29
CA LYS A 107 -19.96 3.78 -10.38
C LYS A 107 -20.80 5.05 -10.26
N LYS A 108 -20.46 5.90 -9.31
CA LYS A 108 -21.18 7.17 -9.10
C LYS A 108 -21.05 8.09 -10.31
N GLN A 109 -19.86 8.17 -10.87
CA GLN A 109 -19.64 9.01 -12.06
C GLN A 109 -20.43 8.50 -13.26
N THR A 110 -20.46 7.20 -13.46
CA THR A 110 -21.24 6.59 -14.52
C THR A 110 -22.73 6.88 -14.35
N TYR A 111 -23.19 6.81 -13.11
CA TYR A 111 -24.59 7.05 -12.78
C TYR A 111 -25.01 8.50 -13.03
N VAL A 112 -24.13 9.43 -12.67
CA VAL A 112 -24.42 10.86 -12.78
C VAL A 112 -24.41 11.35 -14.23
N LYS A 113 -23.76 10.63 -15.14
CA LYS A 113 -23.70 11.01 -16.54
C LYS A 113 -25.01 10.86 -17.30
N TYR A 114 -25.99 10.27 -16.69
CA TYR A 114 -27.34 10.19 -17.25
C TYR A 114 -28.23 11.30 -16.68
#